data_b15be42d2ecad379cd9ade40717ac77b
#
_entry.id   b15be42d2ecad379cd9ade40717ac77b
#
_cell.length_a   1.000
_cell.length_b   1.000
_cell.length_c   1.000
_cell.angle_alpha   90.00
_cell.angle_beta   90.00
_cell.angle_gamma   90.00
#
_symmetry.space_group_name_H-M   'P 1'
#
loop_
_entity.id
_entity.type
_entity.pdbx_description
1 polymer ?
#
loop_
_entity_poly.entity_id
_entity_poly.type
_entity_poly.pdbx_seq_one_letter_code
_entity_poly.pdbx_strand_id
1 'polypeptide(L)'
;PDGAHVLRARIDMAASNMKMRDPLLYRIRHQHHDRTGDRWCIYPMYDFAHGLSDALEGITHSICTLEFENNRELYDWLVAETSVEATPRQYEFARLNLDYTMMSKRKLRALVEQGIVSGWDDPRMPTIAALRRRGVRPEAVRQFCQMIGIAKSNSRVDFQKLEFCIRDDLNPIAPRMM
;
A
#
# COMPACT_ATOMS: atom_id res chain seq x y z
N PRO A 1 -5.35 4.01 30.94
CA PRO A 1 -5.54 5.09 29.99
C PRO A 1 -4.76 4.81 28.70
N ASP A 2 -5.14 5.45 27.59
CA ASP A 2 -4.41 5.39 26.35
C ASP A 2 -2.96 5.84 26.53
N GLY A 3 -2.03 5.06 25.95
CA GLY A 3 -0.60 5.35 26.05
C GLY A 3 0.05 5.13 27.42
N ALA A 4 -0.69 4.67 28.44
CA ALA A 4 -0.12 4.45 29.77
C ALA A 4 0.98 3.38 29.80
N HIS A 5 0.83 2.34 28.99
CA HIS A 5 1.80 1.27 28.85
C HIS A 5 1.95 0.86 27.39
N VAL A 6 3.12 0.36 27.05
CA VAL A 6 3.45 -0.22 25.75
C VAL A 6 4.24 -1.51 25.94
N LEU A 7 4.10 -2.45 25.04
CA LEU A 7 4.97 -3.61 24.96
C LEU A 7 6.01 -3.38 23.88
N ARG A 8 7.28 -3.63 24.20
CA ARG A 8 8.41 -3.57 23.27
C ARG A 8 9.08 -4.94 23.12
N ALA A 9 9.58 -5.23 21.95
CA ALA A 9 10.58 -6.28 21.79
C ALA A 9 11.87 -5.84 22.47
N ARG A 10 12.62 -6.78 23.00
CA ARG A 10 13.97 -6.56 23.50
C ARG A 10 14.97 -7.16 22.49
N ILE A 11 15.58 -6.30 21.68
CA ILE A 11 16.48 -6.71 20.61
C ILE A 11 17.87 -6.11 20.83
N ASP A 12 18.12 -4.91 20.31
CA ASP A 12 19.39 -4.21 20.43
C ASP A 12 19.22 -2.69 20.27
N MET A 13 19.39 -1.94 21.34
CA MET A 13 19.29 -0.47 21.30
C MET A 13 20.44 0.20 20.55
N ALA A 14 21.54 -0.52 20.28
CA ALA A 14 22.68 -0.04 19.50
C ALA A 14 22.62 -0.41 18.02
N ALA A 15 21.59 -1.15 17.57
CA ALA A 15 21.45 -1.57 16.18
C ALA A 15 21.54 -0.38 15.21
N SER A 16 22.20 -0.55 14.08
CA SER A 16 22.28 0.46 13.01
C SER A 16 20.92 0.75 12.41
N ASN A 17 20.11 -0.29 12.23
CA ASN A 17 18.72 -0.16 11.80
C ASN A 17 17.83 0.27 12.98
N MET A 18 17.27 1.46 12.89
CA MET A 18 16.38 2.00 13.95
C MET A 18 15.17 1.10 14.23
N LYS A 19 14.73 0.30 13.25
CA LYS A 19 13.61 -0.63 13.42
C LYS A 19 13.93 -1.78 14.37
N MET A 20 15.20 -2.08 14.58
CA MET A 20 15.68 -3.12 15.51
C MET A 20 15.93 -2.59 16.93
N ARG A 21 15.75 -1.28 17.17
CA ARG A 21 15.99 -0.67 18.48
C ARG A 21 14.76 -0.81 19.38
N ASP A 22 14.56 -2.00 19.95
CA ASP A 22 13.45 -2.33 20.86
C ASP A 22 12.10 -1.78 20.39
N PRO A 23 11.61 -2.22 19.21
CA PRO A 23 10.41 -1.67 18.60
C PRO A 23 9.15 -1.94 19.42
N LEU A 24 8.17 -1.06 19.27
CA LEU A 24 6.84 -1.21 19.84
C LEU A 24 6.09 -2.37 19.20
N LEU A 25 5.57 -3.30 20.00
CA LEU A 25 4.74 -4.42 19.57
C LEU A 25 3.24 -4.13 19.79
N TYR A 26 2.89 -3.63 20.98
CA TYR A 26 1.51 -3.31 21.36
C TYR A 26 1.39 -1.96 22.03
N ARG A 27 0.21 -1.34 21.89
CA ARG A 27 -0.20 -0.13 22.60
C ARG A 27 -1.60 -0.27 23.19
N ILE A 28 -1.88 0.49 24.21
CA ILE A 28 -3.25 0.67 24.74
C ILE A 28 -3.92 1.78 23.94
N ARG A 29 -5.12 1.50 23.43
CA ARG A 29 -5.97 2.46 22.74
C ARG A 29 -7.43 2.07 22.90
N HIS A 30 -8.24 2.90 23.51
CA HIS A 30 -9.68 2.72 23.59
C HIS A 30 -10.32 3.35 22.36
N GLN A 31 -10.64 2.54 21.40
CA GLN A 31 -11.27 2.96 20.14
C GLN A 31 -12.21 1.85 19.64
N HIS A 32 -13.42 2.24 19.27
CA HIS A 32 -14.37 1.34 18.63
C HIS A 32 -13.79 0.78 17.33
N HIS A 33 -13.91 -0.52 17.15
CA HIS A 33 -13.47 -1.22 15.95
C HIS A 33 -14.67 -1.82 15.22
N ASP A 34 -14.76 -1.61 13.91
CA ASP A 34 -15.92 -1.96 13.09
C ASP A 34 -16.38 -3.43 13.20
N ARG A 35 -15.46 -4.37 13.42
CA ARG A 35 -15.77 -5.80 13.54
C ARG A 35 -15.89 -6.31 14.96
N THR A 36 -15.14 -5.74 15.91
CA THR A 36 -15.03 -6.25 17.28
C THR A 36 -15.61 -5.33 18.33
N GLY A 37 -16.12 -4.17 17.91
CA GLY A 37 -16.66 -3.16 18.81
C GLY A 37 -15.60 -2.67 19.82
N ASP A 38 -16.00 -2.60 21.08
CA ASP A 38 -15.14 -2.15 22.18
C ASP A 38 -14.51 -3.33 22.98
N ARG A 39 -14.47 -4.51 22.35
CA ARG A 39 -13.98 -5.74 23.01
C ARG A 39 -12.51 -5.65 23.40
N TRP A 40 -11.70 -4.93 22.63
CA TRP A 40 -10.26 -4.84 22.81
C TRP A 40 -9.81 -3.40 23.03
N CYS A 41 -8.88 -3.21 23.94
CA CYS A 41 -8.19 -1.92 24.15
C CYS A 41 -6.65 -2.03 23.93
N ILE A 42 -6.16 -3.22 23.59
CA ILE A 42 -4.74 -3.45 23.29
C ILE A 42 -4.65 -3.80 21.80
N TYR A 43 -3.87 -3.02 21.07
CA TYR A 43 -3.72 -3.16 19.62
C TYR A 43 -2.27 -3.38 19.23
N PRO A 44 -1.99 -4.34 18.32
CA PRO A 44 -0.66 -4.52 17.78
C PRO A 44 -0.25 -3.32 16.93
N MET A 45 1.04 -3.04 16.95
CA MET A 45 1.64 -2.10 15.99
C MET A 45 1.81 -2.79 14.63
N TYR A 46 1.86 -1.98 13.57
CA TYR A 46 1.94 -2.47 12.20
C TYR A 46 3.06 -3.49 11.99
N ASP A 47 4.28 -3.16 12.44
CA ASP A 47 5.46 -4.01 12.24
C ASP A 47 5.28 -5.41 12.87
N PHE A 48 4.61 -5.48 14.01
CA PHE A 48 4.32 -6.75 14.68
C PHE A 48 3.16 -7.52 14.00
N ALA A 49 2.08 -6.81 13.64
CA ALA A 49 0.90 -7.45 13.05
C ALA A 49 1.17 -7.99 11.65
N HIS A 50 1.97 -7.29 10.84
CA HIS A 50 2.17 -7.61 9.43
C HIS A 50 2.76 -9.00 9.21
N GLY A 51 3.93 -9.29 9.77
CA GLY A 51 4.59 -10.59 9.60
C GLY A 51 3.80 -11.76 10.15
N LEU A 52 3.14 -11.56 11.30
CA LEU A 52 2.32 -12.62 11.92
C LEU A 52 1.04 -12.88 11.14
N SER A 53 0.37 -11.84 10.63
CA SER A 53 -0.80 -12.02 9.78
C SER A 53 -0.45 -12.78 8.50
N ASP A 54 0.65 -12.40 7.85
CA ASP A 54 1.15 -13.09 6.66
C ASP A 54 1.43 -14.57 6.94
N ALA A 55 2.10 -14.87 8.05
CA ALA A 55 2.40 -16.25 8.43
C ALA A 55 1.14 -17.06 8.73
N LEU A 56 0.19 -16.51 9.50
CA LEU A 56 -1.07 -17.16 9.84
C LEU A 56 -1.97 -17.38 8.62
N GLU A 57 -1.91 -16.51 7.63
CA GLU A 57 -2.68 -16.62 6.39
C GLU A 57 -1.97 -17.44 5.30
N GLY A 58 -0.77 -17.96 5.57
CA GLY A 58 0.00 -18.79 4.64
C GLY A 58 0.57 -18.00 3.44
N ILE A 59 0.79 -16.70 3.60
CA ILE A 59 1.41 -15.85 2.58
C ILE A 59 2.87 -16.28 2.41
N THR A 60 3.30 -16.48 1.18
CA THR A 60 4.69 -16.83 0.85
C THR A 60 5.51 -15.61 0.45
N HIS A 61 4.90 -14.65 -0.26
CA HIS A 61 5.52 -13.44 -0.78
C HIS A 61 4.74 -12.22 -0.28
N SER A 62 5.29 -11.55 0.74
CA SER A 62 4.74 -10.31 1.29
C SER A 62 5.25 -9.13 0.49
N ILE A 63 4.37 -8.54 -0.34
CA ILE A 63 4.74 -7.47 -1.27
C ILE A 63 4.36 -6.11 -0.69
N CYS A 64 5.32 -5.21 -0.62
CA CYS A 64 5.11 -3.85 -0.12
C CYS A 64 5.90 -2.79 -0.92
N THR A 65 5.81 -1.54 -0.51
CA THR A 65 6.56 -0.45 -1.12
C THR A 65 7.95 -0.29 -0.49
N LEU A 66 8.88 0.37 -1.19
CA LEU A 66 10.26 0.64 -0.73
C LEU A 66 10.34 1.39 0.61
N GLU A 67 9.25 2.03 1.04
CA GLU A 67 9.16 2.67 2.35
C GLU A 67 9.41 1.69 3.50
N PHE A 68 9.16 0.40 3.28
CA PHE A 68 9.27 -0.69 4.26
C PHE A 68 10.57 -1.51 4.14
N GLU A 69 11.52 -1.08 3.33
CA GLU A 69 12.80 -1.80 3.17
C GLU A 69 13.51 -1.97 4.52
N ASN A 70 13.56 -0.93 5.33
CA ASN A 70 14.18 -0.99 6.66
C ASN A 70 13.36 -1.84 7.66
N ASN A 71 12.11 -2.17 7.35
CA ASN A 71 11.26 -3.01 8.21
C ASN A 71 11.52 -4.51 7.98
N ARG A 72 12.16 -4.90 6.87
CA ARG A 72 12.38 -6.33 6.52
C ARG A 72 13.12 -7.09 7.60
N GLU A 73 14.19 -6.52 8.15
CA GLU A 73 14.97 -7.14 9.22
C GLU A 73 14.12 -7.43 10.46
N LEU A 74 13.29 -6.48 10.85
CA LEU A 74 12.34 -6.66 11.96
C LEU A 74 11.23 -7.68 11.62
N TYR A 75 10.75 -7.67 10.38
CA TYR A 75 9.77 -8.65 9.90
C TYR A 75 10.32 -10.08 10.01
N ASP A 76 11.53 -10.31 9.50
CA ASP A 76 12.19 -11.62 9.55
C ASP A 76 12.46 -12.04 11.00
N TRP A 77 12.91 -11.12 11.85
CA TRP A 77 13.14 -11.36 13.27
C TRP A 77 11.85 -11.77 14.00
N LEU A 78 10.76 -11.03 13.79
CA LEU A 78 9.47 -11.32 14.43
C LEU A 78 8.91 -12.69 14.01
N VAL A 79 9.01 -13.03 12.72
CA VAL A 79 8.58 -14.35 12.22
C VAL A 79 9.43 -15.47 12.85
N ALA A 80 10.74 -15.27 13.03
CA ALA A 80 11.64 -16.25 13.62
C ALA A 80 11.42 -16.44 15.13
N GLU A 81 11.15 -15.35 15.87
CA GLU A 81 10.99 -15.37 17.33
C GLU A 81 9.59 -15.78 17.79
N THR A 82 8.62 -15.78 16.88
CA THR A 82 7.25 -16.22 17.17
C THR A 82 7.04 -17.64 16.68
N SER A 83 6.26 -18.44 17.41
CA SER A 83 6.00 -19.84 17.08
C SER A 83 5.00 -19.99 15.94
N VAL A 84 5.27 -19.34 14.78
CA VAL A 84 4.48 -19.50 13.56
C VAL A 84 5.13 -20.51 12.64
N GLU A 85 4.32 -21.37 12.01
CA GLU A 85 4.83 -22.46 11.17
C GLU A 85 5.32 -21.97 9.79
N ALA A 86 4.64 -20.95 9.23
CA ALA A 86 4.98 -20.42 7.92
C ALA A 86 6.12 -19.40 8.01
N THR A 87 6.94 -19.33 6.96
CA THR A 87 8.05 -18.39 6.83
C THR A 87 7.84 -17.49 5.61
N PRO A 88 6.94 -16.51 5.68
CA PRO A 88 6.75 -15.54 4.61
C PRO A 88 8.01 -14.70 4.41
N ARG A 89 8.19 -14.18 3.19
CA ARG A 89 9.31 -13.27 2.88
C ARG A 89 8.79 -11.95 2.35
N GLN A 90 9.32 -10.86 2.88
CA GLN A 90 8.99 -9.50 2.44
C GLN A 90 9.81 -9.11 1.20
N TYR A 91 9.11 -8.53 0.21
CA TYR A 91 9.70 -7.98 -1.01
C TYR A 91 9.16 -6.57 -1.24
N GLU A 92 10.07 -5.63 -1.42
CA GLU A 92 9.73 -4.22 -1.63
C GLU A 92 9.92 -3.82 -3.09
N PHE A 93 8.99 -3.00 -3.57
CA PHE A 93 9.00 -2.47 -4.92
C PHE A 93 8.73 -0.96 -4.93
N ALA A 94 9.21 -0.32 -5.99
CA ALA A 94 8.96 1.09 -6.23
C ALA A 94 7.46 1.38 -6.39
N ARG A 95 7.03 2.50 -5.83
CA ARG A 95 5.71 3.04 -6.10
C ARG A 95 5.67 3.69 -7.48
N LEU A 96 4.57 3.49 -8.21
CA LEU A 96 4.31 4.24 -9.42
C LEU A 96 4.12 5.73 -9.09
N ASN A 97 4.98 6.58 -9.66
CA ASN A 97 4.83 8.02 -9.66
C ASN A 97 4.58 8.47 -11.09
N LEU A 98 3.35 8.82 -11.40
CA LEU A 98 2.94 9.28 -12.71
C LEU A 98 3.07 10.79 -12.79
N ASP A 99 3.68 11.31 -13.86
CA ASP A 99 3.82 12.74 -14.06
C ASP A 99 2.45 13.42 -14.17
N TYR A 100 2.38 14.67 -13.75
CA TYR A 100 1.16 15.48 -13.71
C TYR A 100 -0.02 14.86 -12.96
N THR A 101 0.24 13.85 -12.11
CA THR A 101 -0.81 13.11 -11.43
C THR A 101 -0.63 13.16 -9.91
N MET A 102 -1.67 13.59 -9.21
CA MET A 102 -1.68 13.59 -7.75
C MET A 102 -1.99 12.18 -7.22
N MET A 103 -0.99 11.51 -6.65
CA MET A 103 -1.12 10.15 -6.11
C MET A 103 -1.40 10.10 -4.60
N SER A 104 -1.60 11.25 -3.93
CA SER A 104 -1.86 11.30 -2.49
C SER A 104 -3.33 11.12 -2.17
N LYS A 105 -3.71 10.01 -1.53
CA LYS A 105 -5.07 9.75 -1.05
C LYS A 105 -5.63 10.90 -0.20
N ARG A 106 -4.81 11.45 0.73
CA ARG A 106 -5.24 12.56 1.59
C ARG A 106 -5.63 13.80 0.80
N LYS A 107 -4.85 14.16 -0.22
CA LYS A 107 -5.14 15.33 -1.07
C LYS A 107 -6.35 15.08 -1.96
N LEU A 108 -6.48 13.88 -2.55
CA LEU A 108 -7.64 13.50 -3.35
C LEU A 108 -8.92 13.48 -2.52
N ARG A 109 -8.85 12.97 -1.29
CA ARG A 109 -9.96 12.96 -0.35
C ARG A 109 -10.44 14.39 -0.04
N ALA A 110 -9.53 15.33 0.15
CA ALA A 110 -9.89 16.74 0.38
C ALA A 110 -10.69 17.34 -0.79
N LEU A 111 -10.37 16.96 -2.04
CA LEU A 111 -11.15 17.42 -3.22
C LEU A 111 -12.60 16.90 -3.19
N VAL A 112 -12.79 15.67 -2.76
CA VAL A 112 -14.13 15.06 -2.62
C VAL A 112 -14.89 15.71 -1.46
N GLU A 113 -14.27 15.86 -0.29
CA GLU A 113 -14.91 16.43 0.91
C GLU A 113 -15.28 17.92 0.73
N GLN A 114 -14.50 18.66 -0.05
CA GLN A 114 -14.77 20.06 -0.40
C GLN A 114 -15.75 20.24 -1.56
N GLY A 115 -16.23 19.14 -2.16
CA GLY A 115 -17.15 19.19 -3.29
C GLY A 115 -16.54 19.73 -4.60
N ILE A 116 -15.22 19.80 -4.71
CA ILE A 116 -14.52 20.25 -5.94
C ILE A 116 -14.70 19.22 -7.06
N VAL A 117 -14.79 17.95 -6.70
CA VAL A 117 -15.11 16.83 -7.60
C VAL A 117 -16.34 16.11 -7.10
N SER A 118 -17.09 15.47 -8.01
CA SER A 118 -18.36 14.80 -7.70
C SER A 118 -18.20 13.52 -6.85
N GLY A 119 -17.01 12.95 -6.78
CA GLY A 119 -16.70 11.75 -6.02
C GLY A 119 -15.40 11.11 -6.47
N TRP A 120 -15.11 9.92 -5.96
CA TRP A 120 -13.92 9.17 -6.29
C TRP A 120 -13.87 8.66 -7.74
N ASP A 121 -15.02 8.60 -8.41
CA ASP A 121 -15.18 8.23 -9.81
C ASP A 121 -15.25 9.43 -10.76
N ASP A 122 -15.12 10.66 -10.25
CA ASP A 122 -15.08 11.86 -11.11
C ASP A 122 -14.00 11.68 -12.19
N PRO A 123 -14.31 11.93 -13.48
CA PRO A 123 -13.36 11.72 -14.58
C PRO A 123 -12.02 12.45 -14.44
N ARG A 124 -11.96 13.50 -13.63
CA ARG A 124 -10.74 14.25 -13.33
C ARG A 124 -9.83 13.57 -12.30
N MET A 125 -10.35 12.54 -11.59
CA MET A 125 -9.62 11.85 -10.55
C MET A 125 -8.70 10.76 -11.14
N PRO A 126 -7.49 10.54 -10.58
CA PRO A 126 -6.58 9.48 -11.02
C PRO A 126 -6.88 8.14 -10.34
N THR A 127 -8.13 7.74 -10.28
CA THR A 127 -8.58 6.49 -9.67
C THR A 127 -8.97 5.47 -10.74
N ILE A 128 -8.94 4.20 -10.39
CA ILE A 128 -9.44 3.12 -11.28
C ILE A 128 -10.93 3.35 -11.61
N ALA A 129 -11.72 3.81 -10.66
CA ALA A 129 -13.13 4.12 -10.88
C ALA A 129 -13.30 5.26 -11.90
N ALA A 130 -12.48 6.31 -11.81
CA ALA A 130 -12.50 7.41 -12.78
C ALA A 130 -12.02 6.98 -14.18
N LEU A 131 -10.96 6.18 -14.25
CA LEU A 131 -10.49 5.60 -15.53
C LEU A 131 -11.62 4.78 -16.17
N ARG A 132 -12.26 3.91 -15.42
CA ARG A 132 -13.42 3.12 -15.89
C ARG A 132 -14.54 4.01 -16.40
N ARG A 133 -14.90 5.08 -15.67
CA ARG A 133 -15.93 6.03 -16.06
C ARG A 133 -15.57 6.79 -17.36
N ARG A 134 -14.28 7.04 -17.61
CA ARG A 134 -13.76 7.62 -18.85
C ARG A 134 -13.77 6.64 -20.03
N GLY A 135 -14.12 5.38 -19.82
CA GLY A 135 -14.12 4.35 -20.86
C GLY A 135 -12.77 3.65 -21.06
N VAL A 136 -11.82 3.84 -20.14
CA VAL A 136 -10.53 3.13 -20.17
C VAL A 136 -10.76 1.68 -19.78
N ARG A 137 -10.33 0.76 -20.64
CA ARG A 137 -10.46 -0.68 -20.42
C ARG A 137 -9.34 -1.21 -19.52
N PRO A 138 -9.58 -2.33 -18.79
CA PRO A 138 -8.56 -2.96 -17.94
C PRO A 138 -7.32 -3.40 -18.74
N GLU A 139 -7.49 -3.78 -20.02
CA GLU A 139 -6.43 -4.19 -20.92
C GLU A 139 -5.38 -3.09 -21.10
N ALA A 140 -5.82 -1.85 -21.34
CA ALA A 140 -4.93 -0.71 -21.47
C ALA A 140 -4.13 -0.44 -20.18
N VAL A 141 -4.76 -0.58 -19.02
CA VAL A 141 -4.08 -0.41 -17.72
C VAL A 141 -3.05 -1.52 -17.48
N ARG A 142 -3.39 -2.77 -17.82
CA ARG A 142 -2.45 -3.89 -17.72
C ARG A 142 -1.26 -3.74 -18.67
N GLN A 143 -1.52 -3.34 -19.91
CA GLN A 143 -0.47 -3.05 -20.90
C GLN A 143 0.47 -1.95 -20.39
N PHE A 144 -0.08 -0.88 -19.82
CA PHE A 144 0.72 0.17 -19.22
C PHE A 144 1.59 -0.36 -18.05
N CYS A 145 1.03 -1.16 -17.14
CA CYS A 145 1.81 -1.76 -16.05
C CYS A 145 2.93 -2.68 -16.57
N GLN A 146 2.67 -3.46 -17.62
CA GLN A 146 3.67 -4.30 -18.27
C GLN A 146 4.79 -3.47 -18.94
N MET A 147 4.41 -2.38 -19.59
CA MET A 147 5.35 -1.47 -20.26
C MET A 147 6.31 -0.79 -19.27
N ILE A 148 5.83 -0.34 -18.11
CA ILE A 148 6.68 0.29 -17.11
C ILE A 148 7.53 -0.70 -16.33
N GLY A 149 7.07 -1.96 -16.23
CA GLY A 149 7.75 -3.03 -15.52
C GLY A 149 7.79 -2.85 -14.00
N ILE A 150 8.61 -3.68 -13.36
CA ILE A 150 8.82 -3.71 -11.90
C ILE A 150 10.21 -3.13 -11.60
N ALA A 151 10.29 -2.22 -10.64
CA ALA A 151 11.55 -1.60 -10.24
C ALA A 151 11.73 -1.59 -8.72
N LYS A 152 13.00 -1.61 -8.28
CA LYS A 152 13.40 -1.40 -6.87
C LYS A 152 14.05 -0.02 -6.66
N SER A 153 13.78 0.91 -7.56
CA SER A 153 14.16 2.32 -7.43
C SER A 153 12.98 3.20 -7.82
N ASN A 154 12.70 4.23 -7.02
CA ASN A 154 11.62 5.16 -7.30
C ASN A 154 11.95 5.95 -8.57
N SER A 155 11.07 5.88 -9.55
CA SER A 155 11.15 6.61 -10.81
C SER A 155 9.85 7.37 -11.07
N ARG A 156 9.92 8.35 -11.96
CA ARG A 156 8.75 9.03 -12.50
C ARG A 156 8.44 8.47 -13.87
N VAL A 157 7.17 8.26 -14.15
CA VAL A 157 6.68 7.71 -15.41
C VAL A 157 5.89 8.79 -16.14
N ASP A 158 6.23 9.02 -17.38
CA ASP A 158 5.53 9.97 -18.24
C ASP A 158 4.07 9.54 -18.45
N PHE A 159 3.14 10.47 -18.24
CA PHE A 159 1.72 10.27 -18.43
C PHE A 159 1.36 9.85 -19.86
N GLN A 160 2.13 10.31 -20.85
CA GLN A 160 1.93 9.96 -22.25
C GLN A 160 2.01 8.45 -22.53
N LYS A 161 2.76 7.69 -21.71
CA LYS A 161 2.80 6.23 -21.81
C LYS A 161 1.44 5.58 -21.49
N LEU A 162 0.75 6.10 -20.46
CA LEU A 162 -0.62 5.65 -20.17
C LEU A 162 -1.58 6.01 -21.30
N GLU A 163 -1.50 7.24 -21.80
CA GLU A 163 -2.32 7.67 -22.93
C GLU A 163 -2.06 6.86 -24.20
N PHE A 164 -0.82 6.50 -24.45
CA PHE A 164 -0.46 5.62 -25.56
C PHE A 164 -1.17 4.26 -25.43
N CYS A 165 -1.08 3.60 -24.28
CA CYS A 165 -1.74 2.33 -24.05
C CYS A 165 -3.27 2.41 -24.20
N ILE A 166 -3.87 3.52 -23.74
CA ILE A 166 -5.32 3.75 -23.88
C ILE A 166 -5.69 3.91 -25.37
N ARG A 167 -4.94 4.69 -26.13
CA ARG A 167 -5.21 4.88 -27.57
C ARG A 167 -4.98 3.59 -28.35
N ASP A 168 -3.92 2.87 -28.07
CA ASP A 168 -3.58 1.61 -28.73
C ASP A 168 -4.67 0.55 -28.53
N ASP A 169 -5.15 0.41 -27.29
CA ASP A 169 -6.24 -0.50 -26.95
C ASP A 169 -7.59 -0.11 -27.62
N LEU A 170 -7.91 1.17 -27.66
CA LEU A 170 -9.19 1.63 -28.22
C LEU A 170 -9.21 1.70 -29.74
N ASN A 171 -8.08 1.89 -30.39
CA ASN A 171 -7.99 2.05 -31.84
C ASN A 171 -8.69 0.95 -32.65
N PRO A 172 -8.52 -0.35 -32.34
CA PRO A 172 -9.15 -1.43 -33.11
C PRO A 172 -10.62 -1.66 -32.81
N ILE A 173 -11.13 -1.17 -31.66
CA ILE A 173 -12.45 -1.57 -31.15
C ILE A 173 -13.44 -0.42 -31.02
N ALA A 174 -12.95 0.82 -30.85
CA ALA A 174 -13.84 1.95 -30.67
C ALA A 174 -14.58 2.31 -31.97
N PRO A 175 -15.90 2.47 -31.95
CA PRO A 175 -16.64 2.94 -33.13
C PRO A 175 -16.20 4.37 -33.47
N ARG A 176 -15.89 4.60 -34.74
CA ARG A 176 -15.55 5.92 -35.25
C ARG A 176 -16.74 6.47 -36.04
N MET A 177 -17.26 7.59 -35.56
CA MET A 177 -18.33 8.29 -36.25
C MET A 177 -17.79 9.60 -36.85
N MET A 178 -18.15 9.87 -38.08
CA MET A 178 -17.92 11.14 -38.75
C MET A 178 -19.25 11.85 -38.95
#